data_e638e6f2a0aaca50e19390cab333f881
#
_entry.id   e638e6f2a0aaca50e19390cab333f881
#
_cell.length_a   1.000
_cell.length_b   1.000
_cell.length_c   1.000
_cell.angle_alpha   90.00
_cell.angle_beta   90.00
_cell.angle_gamma   90.00
#
_symmetry.space_group_name_H-M   'P 1'
#
loop_
_entity.id
_entity.type
_entity.pdbx_description
1 polymer ?
#
loop_
_entity_poly.entity_id
_entity_poly.type
_entity_poly.pdbx_seq_one_letter_code
_entity_poly.pdbx_strand_id
1 'polypeptide(L)'
;MSDVWLDDQFDLEHSYSVSAITQCIQAEARWHAQANVDDAFAQLKQLQQAASEVYARYSDKHQALDAIVDCFYSDWSFSGTQQEMPEYRLNSVYFTLLYRTGNSLSLAIVLQAILEHCRFNADIALIDQSVMVQVSFSAQEYYLIEPASGQQIWHLQPENAETDNETLPEMVFDEEAYKLYLAHQKWAFIGAERFGDALACVELLVELLGDDPYERRDRGYLLNQIDRPELAKADLRFFVDECPDDPAIELVRHQIDELDNNNNTLH
;
A
#
# COMPACT_ATOMS: atom_id res chain seq x y z
N MET A 1 5.64 -27.54 -46.49
CA MET A 1 6.34 -26.28 -46.46
C MET A 1 5.35 -25.32 -45.83
N SER A 2 5.52 -25.26 -44.59
CA SER A 2 6.01 -24.16 -43.74
C SER A 2 5.00 -23.04 -43.61
N ASP A 3 4.51 -22.88 -42.43
CA ASP A 3 4.48 -21.59 -41.78
C ASP A 3 4.27 -21.81 -40.26
N VAL A 4 5.40 -22.03 -39.59
CA VAL A 4 5.59 -21.88 -38.15
C VAL A 4 6.33 -20.56 -38.00
N TRP A 5 5.69 -19.51 -37.56
CA TRP A 5 6.29 -18.25 -37.05
C TRP A 5 5.15 -17.29 -36.69
N LEU A 6 4.59 -17.38 -35.49
CA LEU A 6 3.85 -16.29 -34.84
C LEU A 6 3.38 -16.78 -33.45
N ASP A 7 4.32 -16.94 -32.52
CA ASP A 7 3.94 -17.12 -31.10
C ASP A 7 5.10 -16.82 -30.13
N ASP A 8 5.90 -15.76 -30.43
CA ASP A 8 7.03 -15.38 -29.57
C ASP A 8 7.14 -13.85 -29.39
N GLN A 9 6.02 -13.16 -29.20
CA GLN A 9 6.06 -11.70 -28.95
C GLN A 9 5.15 -11.19 -27.81
N PHE A 10 4.82 -12.04 -26.83
CA PHE A 10 4.00 -11.60 -25.69
C PHE A 10 4.71 -11.65 -24.34
N ASP A 11 6.04 -11.85 -24.29
CA ASP A 11 6.77 -12.07 -23.03
C ASP A 11 7.93 -11.09 -22.78
N LEU A 12 7.83 -9.81 -23.19
CA LEU A 12 8.94 -8.86 -23.01
C LEU A 12 8.58 -7.53 -22.34
N GLU A 13 7.46 -7.39 -21.65
CA GLU A 13 7.18 -6.18 -20.84
C GLU A 13 6.72 -6.48 -19.39
N HIS A 14 7.14 -7.57 -18.79
CA HIS A 14 7.22 -7.59 -17.33
C HIS A 14 8.53 -6.91 -16.95
N SER A 15 8.53 -5.57 -17.00
CA SER A 15 9.42 -4.75 -16.19
C SER A 15 9.41 -5.37 -14.79
N TYR A 16 10.56 -5.72 -14.23
CA TYR A 16 10.69 -6.23 -12.87
C TYR A 16 10.19 -5.15 -11.90
N SER A 17 8.90 -5.08 -11.70
CA SER A 17 8.30 -4.24 -10.67
C SER A 17 8.80 -4.75 -9.33
N VAL A 18 9.35 -3.85 -8.52
CA VAL A 18 9.76 -4.18 -7.15
C VAL A 18 8.47 -4.39 -6.37
N SER A 19 8.32 -5.54 -5.69
CA SER A 19 7.10 -5.87 -4.95
C SER A 19 6.74 -4.79 -3.91
N ALA A 20 5.45 -4.56 -3.71
CA ALA A 20 4.93 -3.57 -2.77
C ALA A 20 5.56 -3.71 -1.38
N ILE A 21 5.67 -4.93 -0.86
CA ILE A 21 6.28 -5.16 0.46
C ILE A 21 7.73 -4.70 0.54
N THR A 22 8.51 -4.90 -0.52
CA THR A 22 9.91 -4.47 -0.58
C THR A 22 10.01 -2.94 -0.55
N GLN A 23 9.17 -2.26 -1.35
CA GLN A 23 9.12 -0.79 -1.38
C GLN A 23 8.68 -0.22 -0.04
N CYS A 24 7.63 -0.79 0.58
CA CYS A 24 7.14 -0.38 1.90
C CYS A 24 8.23 -0.52 2.98
N ILE A 25 8.92 -1.66 3.05
CA ILE A 25 10.00 -1.88 4.03
C ILE A 25 11.14 -0.86 3.82
N GLN A 26 11.53 -0.61 2.57
CA GLN A 26 12.60 0.35 2.26
C GLN A 26 12.21 1.79 2.58
N ALA A 27 10.96 2.16 2.33
CA ALA A 27 10.44 3.50 2.62
C ALA A 27 10.48 3.84 4.13
N GLU A 28 10.30 2.85 5.01
CA GLU A 28 10.33 3.04 6.46
C GLU A 28 11.64 3.68 6.97
N ALA A 29 12.76 3.47 6.27
CA ALA A 29 14.03 4.10 6.62
C ALA A 29 14.02 5.64 6.47
N ARG A 30 13.05 6.20 5.75
CA ARG A 30 12.91 7.66 5.54
C ARG A 30 12.39 8.39 6.78
N TRP A 31 11.56 7.73 7.58
CA TRP A 31 10.91 8.35 8.76
C TRP A 31 11.14 7.62 10.08
N HIS A 32 11.74 6.47 10.03
CA HIS A 32 12.03 5.68 11.23
C HIS A 32 13.55 5.46 11.35
N ALA A 33 14.25 6.44 11.92
CA ALA A 33 15.72 6.45 12.01
C ALA A 33 16.31 5.22 12.73
N GLN A 34 15.54 4.48 13.52
CA GLN A 34 15.95 3.26 14.21
C GLN A 34 15.42 1.99 13.53
N ALA A 35 14.69 2.10 12.40
CA ALA A 35 14.25 0.93 11.68
C ALA A 35 15.48 0.18 11.12
N ASN A 36 15.65 -1.05 11.57
CA ASN A 36 16.57 -1.96 10.94
C ASN A 36 15.83 -2.69 9.80
N VAL A 37 15.96 -2.16 8.60
CA VAL A 37 15.34 -2.70 7.39
C VAL A 37 15.72 -4.18 7.19
N ASP A 38 16.96 -4.55 7.52
CA ASP A 38 17.44 -5.93 7.42
C ASP A 38 16.68 -6.86 8.38
N ASP A 39 16.28 -6.40 9.56
CA ASP A 39 15.48 -7.20 10.50
C ASP A 39 14.07 -7.47 9.91
N ALA A 40 13.45 -6.49 9.26
CA ALA A 40 12.16 -6.68 8.61
C ALA A 40 12.24 -7.70 7.47
N PHE A 41 13.26 -7.60 6.62
CA PHE A 41 13.49 -8.59 5.56
C PHE A 41 13.82 -9.98 6.12
N ALA A 42 14.58 -10.07 7.23
CA ALA A 42 14.85 -11.34 7.89
C ALA A 42 13.56 -11.97 8.43
N GLN A 43 12.67 -11.18 9.06
CA GLN A 43 11.37 -11.64 9.54
C GLN A 43 10.48 -12.10 8.38
N LEU A 44 10.40 -11.33 7.29
CA LEU A 44 9.65 -11.74 6.10
C LEU A 44 10.16 -13.07 5.55
N LYS A 45 11.47 -13.21 5.40
CA LYS A 45 12.08 -14.44 4.90
C LYS A 45 11.80 -15.66 5.79
N GLN A 46 11.82 -15.49 7.11
CA GLN A 46 11.47 -16.54 8.05
C GLN A 46 10.00 -16.99 7.89
N LEU A 47 9.09 -16.04 7.73
CA LEU A 47 7.66 -16.33 7.51
C LEU A 47 7.44 -17.05 6.17
N GLN A 48 8.09 -16.59 5.10
CA GLN A 48 8.03 -17.22 3.79
C GLN A 48 8.57 -18.66 3.82
N GLN A 49 9.65 -18.89 4.55
CA GLN A 49 10.18 -20.24 4.74
C GLN A 49 9.20 -21.14 5.52
N ALA A 50 8.65 -20.64 6.63
CA ALA A 50 7.65 -21.36 7.42
C ALA A 50 6.40 -21.68 6.59
N ALA A 51 5.93 -20.74 5.77
CA ALA A 51 4.80 -20.95 4.86
C ALA A 51 5.11 -22.04 3.82
N SER A 52 6.32 -22.05 3.25
CA SER A 52 6.75 -23.11 2.31
C SER A 52 6.77 -24.47 2.96
N GLU A 53 7.15 -24.58 4.23
CA GLU A 53 7.13 -25.83 4.98
C GLU A 53 5.69 -26.32 5.25
N VAL A 54 4.76 -25.39 5.49
CA VAL A 54 3.33 -25.71 5.60
C VAL A 54 2.79 -26.17 4.26
N TYR A 55 3.02 -25.39 3.19
CA TYR A 55 2.59 -25.69 1.84
C TYR A 55 3.01 -27.11 1.39
N ALA A 56 4.25 -27.49 1.66
CA ALA A 56 4.81 -28.78 1.27
C ALA A 56 4.13 -30.02 1.90
N ARG A 57 3.30 -29.84 2.94
CA ARG A 57 2.57 -30.91 3.61
C ARG A 57 1.28 -31.31 2.89
N TYR A 58 0.81 -30.44 1.98
CA TYR A 58 -0.47 -30.63 1.30
C TYR A 58 -0.26 -30.83 -0.20
N SER A 59 -0.98 -31.77 -0.78
CA SER A 59 -1.04 -31.96 -2.24
C SER A 59 -2.16 -31.15 -2.88
N ASP A 60 -3.15 -30.78 -2.12
CA ASP A 60 -4.28 -29.95 -2.52
C ASP A 60 -4.00 -28.48 -2.18
N LYS A 61 -4.16 -27.59 -3.18
CA LYS A 61 -3.84 -26.16 -3.02
C LYS A 61 -4.83 -25.44 -2.10
N HIS A 62 -6.11 -25.83 -2.08
CA HIS A 62 -7.09 -25.22 -1.19
C HIS A 62 -6.76 -25.51 0.26
N GLN A 63 -6.44 -26.79 0.57
CA GLN A 63 -6.02 -27.17 1.91
C GLN A 63 -4.69 -26.52 2.32
N ALA A 64 -3.77 -26.33 1.37
CA ALA A 64 -2.53 -25.60 1.62
C ALA A 64 -2.78 -24.12 1.93
N LEU A 65 -3.70 -23.47 1.20
CA LEU A 65 -4.11 -22.08 1.47
C LEU A 65 -4.72 -21.96 2.88
N ASP A 66 -5.71 -22.79 3.20
CA ASP A 66 -6.36 -22.80 4.51
C ASP A 66 -5.34 -22.95 5.64
N ALA A 67 -4.40 -23.90 5.49
CA ALA A 67 -3.38 -24.15 6.51
C ALA A 67 -2.39 -22.98 6.67
N ILE A 68 -2.03 -22.27 5.59
CA ILE A 68 -1.15 -21.10 5.67
C ILE A 68 -1.90 -19.94 6.33
N VAL A 69 -3.16 -19.70 5.97
CA VAL A 69 -4.00 -18.67 6.58
C VAL A 69 -4.21 -18.95 8.06
N ASP A 70 -4.51 -20.19 8.43
CA ASP A 70 -4.61 -20.61 9.83
C ASP A 70 -3.31 -20.34 10.60
N CYS A 71 -2.13 -20.69 10.01
CA CYS A 71 -0.85 -20.39 10.62
C CYS A 71 -0.62 -18.89 10.77
N PHE A 72 -1.00 -18.06 9.76
CA PHE A 72 -0.82 -16.62 9.80
C PHE A 72 -1.53 -16.00 11.03
N TYR A 73 -2.77 -16.36 11.27
CA TYR A 73 -3.56 -15.80 12.38
C TYR A 73 -3.37 -16.51 13.70
N SER A 74 -3.23 -17.83 13.72
CA SER A 74 -3.16 -18.62 14.94
C SER A 74 -1.72 -18.80 15.44
N ASP A 75 -0.83 -19.37 14.60
CA ASP A 75 0.52 -19.74 15.02
C ASP A 75 1.47 -18.53 15.02
N TRP A 76 1.40 -17.69 13.96
CA TRP A 76 2.22 -16.50 13.84
C TRP A 76 1.59 -15.27 14.46
N SER A 77 0.32 -15.39 14.91
CA SER A 77 -0.41 -14.41 15.70
C SER A 77 -0.58 -13.04 15.05
N PHE A 78 -0.68 -12.98 13.70
CA PHE A 78 -1.05 -11.74 13.05
C PHE A 78 -2.50 -11.38 13.34
N SER A 79 -2.75 -10.09 13.58
CA SER A 79 -4.12 -9.62 13.84
C SER A 79 -4.28 -8.13 13.56
N GLY A 80 -5.48 -7.72 13.20
CA GLY A 80 -5.92 -6.34 13.40
C GLY A 80 -5.98 -6.03 14.90
N THR A 81 -5.61 -4.82 15.29
CA THR A 81 -5.65 -4.45 16.71
C THR A 81 -7.02 -3.92 17.12
N GLN A 82 -7.41 -4.22 18.37
CA GLN A 82 -8.52 -3.57 19.08
C GLN A 82 -8.02 -2.52 20.09
N GLN A 83 -6.71 -2.34 20.20
CA GLN A 83 -6.11 -1.38 21.14
C GLN A 83 -5.95 -0.02 20.46
N GLU A 84 -6.02 1.04 21.26
CA GLU A 84 -5.69 2.39 20.80
C GLU A 84 -4.18 2.49 20.50
N MET A 85 -3.82 2.29 19.25
CA MET A 85 -2.47 2.46 18.73
C MET A 85 -2.46 3.59 17.71
N PRO A 86 -1.39 4.37 17.62
CA PRO A 86 -1.27 5.39 16.57
C PRO A 86 -1.37 4.78 15.17
N GLU A 87 -2.19 5.38 14.30
CA GLU A 87 -2.42 4.88 12.95
C GLU A 87 -1.12 4.69 12.15
N TYR A 88 -0.15 5.62 12.29
CA TYR A 88 1.13 5.51 11.60
C TYR A 88 1.93 4.24 11.97
N ARG A 89 1.67 3.64 13.14
CA ARG A 89 2.25 2.34 13.49
C ARG A 89 1.47 1.18 12.88
N LEU A 90 0.14 1.28 12.88
CA LEU A 90 -0.71 0.25 12.29
C LEU A 90 -0.59 0.17 10.79
N ASN A 91 -0.32 1.30 10.13
CA ASN A 91 -0.01 1.34 8.70
C ASN A 91 1.37 0.76 8.38
N SER A 92 2.31 0.78 9.33
CA SER A 92 3.70 0.40 9.08
C SER A 92 3.85 -1.10 8.80
N VAL A 93 4.31 -1.45 7.60
CA VAL A 93 4.65 -2.84 7.23
C VAL A 93 5.82 -3.36 8.06
N TYR A 94 6.80 -2.50 8.38
CA TYR A 94 7.90 -2.83 9.29
C TYR A 94 7.37 -3.24 10.67
N PHE A 95 6.50 -2.41 11.24
CA PHE A 95 5.89 -2.68 12.55
C PHE A 95 5.04 -3.97 12.51
N THR A 96 4.26 -4.16 11.45
CA THR A 96 3.43 -5.35 11.25
C THR A 96 4.27 -6.63 11.22
N LEU A 97 5.41 -6.63 10.53
CA LEU A 97 6.31 -7.77 10.49
C LEU A 97 6.93 -8.10 11.85
N LEU A 98 7.29 -7.08 12.64
CA LEU A 98 7.97 -7.29 13.93
C LEU A 98 6.99 -7.59 15.08
N TYR A 99 5.83 -6.94 15.10
CA TYR A 99 4.88 -7.00 16.21
C TYR A 99 3.60 -7.77 15.89
N ARG A 100 3.46 -8.29 14.67
CA ARG A 100 2.31 -9.12 14.23
C ARG A 100 0.96 -8.38 14.32
N THR A 101 0.98 -7.06 14.32
CA THR A 101 -0.22 -6.22 14.44
C THR A 101 -0.18 -5.12 13.40
N GLY A 102 -1.27 -4.92 12.68
CA GLY A 102 -1.38 -3.91 11.64
C GLY A 102 -2.82 -3.57 11.30
N ASN A 103 -3.01 -2.64 10.38
CA ASN A 103 -4.31 -2.41 9.75
C ASN A 103 -4.52 -3.36 8.55
N SER A 104 -5.69 -3.29 7.92
CA SER A 104 -6.03 -4.19 6.82
C SER A 104 -5.03 -4.09 5.66
N LEU A 105 -4.52 -2.90 5.32
CA LEU A 105 -3.58 -2.74 4.21
C LEU A 105 -2.19 -3.32 4.53
N SER A 106 -1.62 -3.00 5.69
CA SER A 106 -0.31 -3.51 6.08
C SER A 106 -0.32 -5.04 6.26
N LEU A 107 -1.42 -5.60 6.80
CA LEU A 107 -1.62 -7.04 6.91
C LEU A 107 -1.81 -7.69 5.54
N ALA A 108 -2.57 -7.05 4.62
CA ALA A 108 -2.75 -7.54 3.25
C ALA A 108 -1.42 -7.64 2.51
N ILE A 109 -0.59 -6.59 2.55
CA ILE A 109 0.73 -6.56 1.91
C ILE A 109 1.62 -7.70 2.43
N VAL A 110 1.62 -7.96 3.75
CA VAL A 110 2.40 -9.04 4.35
C VAL A 110 1.86 -10.41 3.95
N LEU A 111 0.53 -10.60 4.01
CA LEU A 111 -0.11 -11.87 3.66
C LEU A 111 0.08 -12.19 2.17
N GLN A 112 -0.13 -11.22 1.28
CA GLN A 112 0.12 -11.35 -0.16
C GLN A 112 1.55 -11.85 -0.42
N ALA A 113 2.56 -11.17 0.12
CA ALA A 113 3.96 -11.51 -0.09
C ALA A 113 4.35 -12.93 0.42
N ILE A 114 3.65 -13.44 1.42
CA ILE A 114 3.82 -14.80 1.93
C ILE A 114 3.16 -15.81 0.97
N LEU A 115 1.93 -15.52 0.50
CA LEU A 115 1.18 -16.40 -0.40
C LEU A 115 1.83 -16.50 -1.77
N GLU A 116 2.30 -15.37 -2.33
CA GLU A 116 3.05 -15.33 -3.60
C GLU A 116 4.33 -16.16 -3.53
N HIS A 117 5.05 -16.10 -2.39
CA HIS A 117 6.23 -16.92 -2.17
C HIS A 117 5.90 -18.42 -2.26
N CYS A 118 4.71 -18.82 -1.83
CA CYS A 118 4.18 -20.18 -1.97
C CYS A 118 3.53 -20.47 -3.34
N ARG A 119 3.70 -19.54 -4.33
CA ARG A 119 3.17 -19.63 -5.69
C ARG A 119 1.65 -19.66 -5.78
N PHE A 120 0.97 -18.99 -4.88
CA PHE A 120 -0.41 -18.59 -5.07
C PHE A 120 -0.47 -17.34 -5.93
N ASN A 121 -1.50 -17.24 -6.75
CA ASN A 121 -1.85 -15.99 -7.43
C ASN A 121 -2.64 -15.15 -6.45
N ALA A 122 -1.94 -14.32 -5.68
CA ALA A 122 -2.49 -13.52 -4.60
C ALA A 122 -2.32 -12.03 -4.92
N ASP A 123 -3.42 -11.29 -4.90
CA ASP A 123 -3.46 -9.87 -5.18
C ASP A 123 -4.20 -9.13 -4.08
N ILE A 124 -3.88 -7.85 -3.89
CA ILE A 124 -4.70 -6.96 -3.07
C ILE A 124 -5.91 -6.54 -3.89
N ALA A 125 -7.08 -6.53 -3.29
CA ALA A 125 -8.33 -6.12 -3.91
C ALA A 125 -9.10 -5.14 -3.03
N LEU A 126 -9.79 -4.19 -3.65
CA LEU A 126 -10.73 -3.29 -2.98
C LEU A 126 -12.17 -3.70 -3.30
N ILE A 127 -12.96 -3.89 -2.27
CA ILE A 127 -14.39 -4.16 -2.36
C ILE A 127 -15.11 -3.16 -1.46
N ASP A 128 -15.92 -2.28 -2.02
CA ASP A 128 -16.61 -1.21 -1.27
C ASP A 128 -15.65 -0.45 -0.34
N GLN A 129 -14.45 -0.12 -0.84
CA GLN A 129 -13.34 0.53 -0.10
C GLN A 129 -12.70 -0.32 1.00
N SER A 130 -13.12 -1.57 1.17
CA SER A 130 -12.48 -2.50 2.09
C SER A 130 -11.32 -3.22 1.42
N VAL A 131 -10.17 -3.27 2.09
CA VAL A 131 -8.99 -3.99 1.61
C VAL A 131 -9.17 -5.48 1.87
N MET A 132 -8.99 -6.30 0.84
CA MET A 132 -9.03 -7.75 0.88
C MET A 132 -7.77 -8.32 0.22
N VAL A 133 -7.45 -9.59 0.50
CA VAL A 133 -6.49 -10.37 -0.30
C VAL A 133 -7.28 -11.36 -1.13
N GLN A 134 -7.19 -11.23 -2.45
CA GLN A 134 -7.78 -12.20 -3.39
C GLN A 134 -6.75 -13.26 -3.74
N VAL A 135 -7.13 -14.53 -3.63
CA VAL A 135 -6.30 -15.67 -4.07
C VAL A 135 -7.03 -16.41 -5.17
N SER A 136 -6.52 -16.33 -6.39
CA SER A 136 -7.16 -16.87 -7.58
C SER A 136 -6.64 -18.27 -7.91
N PHE A 137 -7.56 -19.22 -8.11
CA PHE A 137 -7.27 -20.59 -8.55
C PHE A 137 -7.59 -20.78 -10.03
N SER A 138 -8.57 -20.04 -10.53
CA SER A 138 -8.91 -19.95 -11.96
C SER A 138 -9.59 -18.61 -12.24
N ALA A 139 -9.99 -18.35 -13.48
CA ALA A 139 -10.77 -17.17 -13.83
C ALA A 139 -12.15 -17.11 -13.15
N GLN A 140 -12.67 -18.27 -12.73
CA GLN A 140 -14.00 -18.38 -12.11
C GLN A 140 -13.95 -18.71 -10.62
N GLU A 141 -12.77 -19.04 -10.08
CA GLU A 141 -12.62 -19.49 -8.70
C GLU A 141 -11.55 -18.71 -7.95
N TYR A 142 -11.96 -18.07 -6.87
CA TYR A 142 -11.06 -17.31 -6.00
C TYR A 142 -11.57 -17.28 -4.55
N TYR A 143 -10.66 -17.01 -3.64
CA TYR A 143 -10.94 -16.68 -2.24
C TYR A 143 -10.69 -15.20 -2.01
N LEU A 144 -11.55 -14.59 -1.21
CA LEU A 144 -11.33 -13.27 -0.60
C LEU A 144 -11.03 -13.48 0.87
N ILE A 145 -9.91 -12.95 1.33
CA ILE A 145 -9.46 -13.04 2.72
C ILE A 145 -9.49 -11.65 3.33
N GLU A 146 -10.23 -11.48 4.43
CA GLU A 146 -10.23 -10.24 5.20
C GLU A 146 -8.97 -10.16 6.06
N PRO A 147 -8.05 -9.20 5.83
CA PRO A 147 -6.72 -9.23 6.42
C PRO A 147 -6.69 -9.02 7.93
N ALA A 148 -7.68 -8.34 8.51
CA ALA A 148 -7.70 -8.06 9.93
C ALA A 148 -8.14 -9.26 10.78
N SER A 149 -8.97 -10.16 10.23
CA SER A 149 -9.56 -11.30 10.96
C SER A 149 -9.18 -12.67 10.39
N GLY A 150 -8.77 -12.71 9.11
CA GLY A 150 -8.55 -13.98 8.40
C GLY A 150 -9.84 -14.64 7.91
N GLN A 151 -10.97 -13.96 7.98
CA GLN A 151 -12.21 -14.49 7.44
C GLN A 151 -12.06 -14.71 5.94
N GLN A 152 -12.39 -15.90 5.47
CA GLN A 152 -12.31 -16.31 4.07
C GLN A 152 -13.71 -16.41 3.48
N ILE A 153 -13.87 -15.89 2.26
CA ILE A 153 -15.07 -16.02 1.45
C ILE A 153 -14.66 -16.68 0.13
N TRP A 154 -15.19 -17.87 -0.11
CA TRP A 154 -14.96 -18.58 -1.36
C TRP A 154 -15.98 -18.17 -2.42
N HIS A 155 -15.50 -17.80 -3.59
CA HIS A 155 -16.29 -17.46 -4.76
C HIS A 155 -16.06 -18.48 -5.86
N LEU A 156 -17.18 -19.03 -6.37
CA LEU A 156 -17.19 -19.88 -7.56
C LEU A 156 -18.23 -19.33 -8.53
N GLN A 157 -17.80 -18.75 -9.63
CA GLN A 157 -18.67 -18.21 -10.67
C GLN A 157 -18.95 -19.27 -11.74
N PRO A 158 -20.20 -19.66 -11.98
CA PRO A 158 -20.55 -20.57 -13.07
C PRO A 158 -20.20 -19.95 -14.44
N GLU A 159 -19.78 -20.75 -15.41
CA GLU A 159 -19.37 -20.31 -16.76
C GLU A 159 -20.40 -19.46 -17.52
N ASN A 160 -21.69 -19.51 -17.12
CA ASN A 160 -22.81 -18.81 -17.77
C ASN A 160 -23.59 -17.89 -16.80
N ALA A 161 -23.02 -17.51 -15.66
CA ALA A 161 -23.67 -16.55 -14.77
C ALA A 161 -23.71 -15.18 -15.43
N GLU A 162 -24.92 -14.64 -15.66
CA GLU A 162 -25.07 -13.21 -15.85
C GLU A 162 -24.56 -12.55 -14.57
N THR A 163 -23.62 -11.59 -14.69
CA THR A 163 -23.14 -10.81 -13.57
C THR A 163 -24.29 -9.99 -13.01
N ASP A 164 -25.01 -10.54 -12.04
CA ASP A 164 -25.88 -9.73 -11.18
C ASP A 164 -24.98 -8.68 -10.49
N ASN A 165 -25.52 -7.51 -10.20
CA ASN A 165 -24.90 -6.29 -9.65
C ASN A 165 -24.00 -6.49 -8.40
N GLU A 166 -23.19 -7.53 -8.35
CA GLU A 166 -22.15 -7.69 -7.34
C GLU A 166 -20.99 -6.74 -7.66
N THR A 167 -20.58 -5.99 -6.68
CA THR A 167 -19.39 -5.13 -6.79
C THR A 167 -18.18 -6.02 -7.04
N LEU A 168 -17.65 -5.97 -8.26
CA LEU A 168 -16.46 -6.73 -8.61
C LEU A 168 -15.26 -6.20 -7.83
N PRO A 169 -14.34 -7.07 -7.37
CA PRO A 169 -13.11 -6.64 -6.76
C PRO A 169 -12.27 -5.77 -7.71
N GLU A 170 -11.89 -4.59 -7.25
CA GLU A 170 -10.91 -3.74 -7.95
C GLU A 170 -9.51 -4.20 -7.54
N MET A 171 -8.75 -4.73 -8.50
CA MET A 171 -7.41 -5.26 -8.26
C MET A 171 -6.41 -4.13 -8.09
N VAL A 172 -5.59 -4.22 -7.06
CA VAL A 172 -4.56 -3.22 -6.69
C VAL A 172 -3.19 -3.88 -6.90
N PHE A 173 -2.49 -3.45 -7.93
CA PHE A 173 -1.16 -3.96 -8.25
C PHE A 173 -0.08 -3.35 -7.34
N ASP A 174 1.11 -3.93 -7.33
CA ASP A 174 2.23 -3.57 -6.43
C ASP A 174 2.51 -2.05 -6.36
N GLU A 175 2.57 -1.37 -7.49
CA GLU A 175 2.83 0.08 -7.51
C GLU A 175 1.68 0.87 -6.89
N GLU A 176 0.44 0.47 -7.17
CA GLU A 176 -0.76 1.10 -6.60
C GLU A 176 -0.89 0.80 -5.11
N ALA A 177 -0.59 -0.43 -4.69
CA ALA A 177 -0.55 -0.81 -3.28
C ALA A 177 0.50 0.01 -2.51
N TYR A 178 1.66 0.25 -3.11
CA TYR A 178 2.69 1.11 -2.52
C TYR A 178 2.26 2.58 -2.44
N LYS A 179 1.63 3.12 -3.50
CA LYS A 179 1.06 4.49 -3.48
C LYS A 179 -0.02 4.63 -2.39
N LEU A 180 -0.92 3.65 -2.31
CA LEU A 180 -1.96 3.62 -1.28
C LEU A 180 -1.36 3.56 0.13
N TYR A 181 -0.33 2.74 0.33
CA TYR A 181 0.43 2.69 1.58
C TYR A 181 1.03 4.05 1.95
N LEU A 182 1.72 4.73 1.03
CA LEU A 182 2.31 6.04 1.28
C LEU A 182 1.25 7.10 1.59
N ALA A 183 0.12 7.09 0.88
CA ALA A 183 -0.99 8.01 1.12
C ALA A 183 -1.59 7.82 2.51
N HIS A 184 -1.85 6.57 2.93
CA HIS A 184 -2.33 6.28 4.29
C HIS A 184 -1.31 6.69 5.35
N GLN A 185 -0.02 6.42 5.11
CA GLN A 185 1.05 6.79 6.04
C GLN A 185 1.20 8.31 6.17
N LYS A 186 1.11 9.05 5.05
CA LYS A 186 1.06 10.51 5.03
C LYS A 186 -0.02 11.05 5.96
N TRP A 187 -1.26 10.59 5.78
CA TRP A 187 -2.39 11.07 6.58
C TRP A 187 -2.28 10.68 8.06
N ALA A 188 -1.79 9.48 8.35
CA ALA A 188 -1.56 9.04 9.73
C ALA A 188 -0.49 9.87 10.43
N PHE A 189 0.58 10.29 9.73
CA PHE A 189 1.58 11.21 10.27
C PHE A 189 1.04 12.62 10.45
N ILE A 190 0.24 13.13 9.51
CA ILE A 190 -0.41 14.44 9.65
C ILE A 190 -1.32 14.45 10.91
N GLY A 191 -2.15 13.42 11.09
CA GLY A 191 -3.01 13.29 12.26
C GLY A 191 -2.24 13.18 13.59
N ALA A 192 -0.99 12.73 13.55
CA ALA A 192 -0.10 12.66 14.70
C ALA A 192 0.83 13.89 14.84
N GLU A 193 0.65 14.93 14.03
CA GLU A 193 1.49 16.14 13.97
C GLU A 193 2.98 15.85 13.68
N ARG A 194 3.27 14.70 13.05
CA ARG A 194 4.61 14.30 12.63
C ARG A 194 4.89 14.80 11.22
N PHE A 195 4.88 16.11 11.03
CA PHE A 195 4.93 16.76 9.71
C PHE A 195 6.19 16.46 8.90
N GLY A 196 7.33 16.29 9.57
CA GLY A 196 8.58 15.89 8.89
C GLY A 196 8.51 14.48 8.30
N ASP A 197 7.84 13.54 8.99
CA ASP A 197 7.67 12.17 8.51
C ASP A 197 6.59 12.11 7.42
N ALA A 198 5.52 12.90 7.55
CA ALA A 198 4.51 13.08 6.50
C ALA A 198 5.15 13.65 5.22
N LEU A 199 6.07 14.61 5.36
CA LEU A 199 6.82 15.18 4.24
C LEU A 199 7.62 14.11 3.50
N ALA A 200 8.29 13.19 4.20
CA ALA A 200 9.01 12.11 3.57
C ALA A 200 8.10 11.18 2.73
N CYS A 201 6.85 10.94 3.18
CA CYS A 201 5.86 10.20 2.39
C CYS A 201 5.45 10.96 1.12
N VAL A 202 5.19 12.28 1.23
CA VAL A 202 4.83 13.10 0.07
C VAL A 202 5.98 13.20 -0.94
N GLU A 203 7.23 13.31 -0.49
CA GLU A 203 8.38 13.31 -1.38
C GLU A 203 8.46 12.02 -2.21
N LEU A 204 8.21 10.86 -1.59
CA LEU A 204 8.13 9.58 -2.31
C LEU A 204 6.93 9.53 -3.28
N LEU A 205 5.77 10.08 -2.91
CA LEU A 205 4.62 10.17 -3.81
C LEU A 205 4.91 11.08 -5.01
N VAL A 206 5.56 12.21 -4.82
CA VAL A 206 6.00 13.10 -5.90
C VAL A 206 7.04 12.41 -6.79
N GLU A 207 7.97 11.63 -6.22
CA GLU A 207 8.92 10.83 -7.00
C GLU A 207 8.20 9.79 -7.90
N LEU A 208 7.11 9.19 -7.42
CA LEU A 208 6.34 8.17 -8.14
C LEU A 208 5.37 8.75 -9.17
N LEU A 209 4.67 9.84 -8.83
CA LEU A 209 3.60 10.43 -9.64
C LEU A 209 4.10 11.54 -10.56
N GLY A 210 5.37 11.95 -10.42
CA GLY A 210 5.88 13.17 -11.01
C GLY A 210 5.36 14.40 -10.27
N ASP A 211 5.32 15.54 -10.97
CA ASP A 211 4.83 16.80 -10.37
C ASP A 211 3.28 16.82 -10.27
N ASP A 212 2.70 15.85 -9.56
CA ASP A 212 1.27 15.83 -9.27
C ASP A 212 0.89 17.06 -8.43
N PRO A 213 -0.07 17.91 -8.89
CA PRO A 213 -0.39 19.15 -8.20
C PRO A 213 -1.00 18.97 -6.82
N TYR A 214 -1.72 17.89 -6.56
CA TYR A 214 -2.28 17.61 -5.25
C TYR A 214 -1.21 17.21 -4.24
N GLU A 215 -0.26 16.38 -4.64
CA GLU A 215 0.88 16.02 -3.77
C GLU A 215 1.81 17.22 -3.56
N ARG A 216 1.98 18.08 -4.57
CA ARG A 216 2.69 19.37 -4.43
C ARG A 216 1.99 20.30 -3.43
N ARG A 217 0.67 20.42 -3.48
CA ARG A 217 -0.12 21.17 -2.50
C ARG A 217 0.09 20.63 -1.08
N ASP A 218 -0.01 19.31 -0.91
CA ASP A 218 0.16 18.67 0.39
C ASP A 218 1.59 18.87 0.91
N ARG A 219 2.59 18.81 0.03
CA ARG A 219 3.99 19.13 0.36
C ARG A 219 4.12 20.60 0.80
N GLY A 220 3.50 21.52 0.10
CA GLY A 220 3.47 22.95 0.47
C GLY A 220 2.90 23.16 1.86
N TYR A 221 1.77 22.51 2.19
CA TYR A 221 1.22 22.54 3.54
C TYR A 221 2.23 22.04 4.59
N LEU A 222 2.84 20.88 4.37
CA LEU A 222 3.79 20.25 5.29
C LEU A 222 5.06 21.08 5.46
N LEU A 223 5.58 21.66 4.38
CA LEU A 223 6.73 22.57 4.42
C LEU A 223 6.45 23.82 5.29
N ASN A 224 5.23 24.34 5.23
CA ASN A 224 4.83 25.43 6.11
C ASN A 224 4.80 25.01 7.59
N GLN A 225 4.31 23.81 7.89
CA GLN A 225 4.28 23.30 9.27
C GLN A 225 5.68 23.11 9.89
N ILE A 226 6.72 22.97 9.06
CA ILE A 226 8.11 22.81 9.51
C ILE A 226 8.97 24.06 9.26
N ASP A 227 8.34 25.25 9.19
CA ASP A 227 9.00 26.54 9.03
C ASP A 227 9.87 26.67 7.75
N ARG A 228 9.34 26.19 6.60
CA ARG A 228 9.96 26.34 5.28
C ARG A 228 9.08 27.14 4.30
N PRO A 229 8.74 28.40 4.62
CA PRO A 229 7.71 29.17 3.93
C PRO A 229 8.01 29.41 2.45
N GLU A 230 9.29 29.59 2.06
CA GLU A 230 9.64 29.84 0.65
C GLU A 230 9.41 28.61 -0.24
N LEU A 231 9.73 27.43 0.27
CA LEU A 231 9.46 26.17 -0.44
C LEU A 231 7.96 25.87 -0.47
N ALA A 232 7.28 26.12 0.65
CA ALA A 232 5.83 26.01 0.74
C ALA A 232 5.11 26.84 -0.32
N LYS A 233 5.48 28.12 -0.47
CA LYS A 233 4.89 29.02 -1.48
C LYS A 233 5.10 28.52 -2.90
N ALA A 234 6.27 27.98 -3.21
CA ALA A 234 6.57 27.46 -4.54
C ALA A 234 5.62 26.33 -4.92
N ASP A 235 5.38 25.37 -4.00
CA ASP A 235 4.48 24.25 -4.21
C ASP A 235 3.01 24.67 -4.25
N LEU A 236 2.59 25.55 -3.36
CA LEU A 236 1.22 26.07 -3.34
C LEU A 236 0.89 26.88 -4.60
N ARG A 237 1.83 27.69 -5.12
CA ARG A 237 1.67 28.41 -6.40
C ARG A 237 1.56 27.45 -7.57
N PHE A 238 2.39 26.41 -7.61
CA PHE A 238 2.30 25.36 -8.63
C PHE A 238 0.88 24.76 -8.68
N PHE A 239 0.32 24.38 -7.51
CA PHE A 239 -1.05 23.87 -7.45
C PHE A 239 -2.08 24.88 -7.99
N VAL A 240 -1.96 26.15 -7.62
CA VAL A 240 -2.88 27.21 -8.09
C VAL A 240 -2.81 27.37 -9.61
N ASP A 241 -1.62 27.25 -10.19
CA ASP A 241 -1.41 27.43 -11.63
C ASP A 241 -1.93 26.21 -12.43
N GLU A 242 -1.72 24.99 -11.92
CA GLU A 242 -2.11 23.75 -12.60
C GLU A 242 -3.60 23.39 -12.40
N CYS A 243 -4.21 23.79 -11.29
CA CYS A 243 -5.59 23.44 -10.92
C CYS A 243 -6.47 24.69 -10.68
N PRO A 244 -6.63 25.61 -11.67
CA PRO A 244 -7.29 26.92 -11.44
C PRO A 244 -8.79 26.83 -11.08
N ASP A 245 -9.44 25.71 -11.39
CA ASP A 245 -10.87 25.47 -11.14
C ASP A 245 -11.12 24.60 -9.89
N ASP A 246 -10.08 24.23 -9.13
CA ASP A 246 -10.22 23.39 -7.93
C ASP A 246 -10.97 24.16 -6.83
N PRO A 247 -11.94 23.53 -6.13
CA PRO A 247 -12.69 24.18 -5.04
C PRO A 247 -11.82 24.73 -3.90
N ALA A 248 -10.61 24.19 -3.69
CA ALA A 248 -9.69 24.64 -2.64
C ALA A 248 -8.85 25.87 -3.03
N ILE A 249 -8.96 26.35 -4.27
CA ILE A 249 -8.09 27.42 -4.82
C ILE A 249 -8.08 28.68 -3.95
N GLU A 250 -9.23 29.18 -3.53
CA GLU A 250 -9.32 30.39 -2.72
C GLU A 250 -8.66 30.22 -1.34
N LEU A 251 -8.77 29.02 -0.76
CA LEU A 251 -8.09 28.70 0.49
C LEU A 251 -6.57 28.69 0.31
N VAL A 252 -6.10 28.09 -0.76
CA VAL A 252 -4.65 28.00 -1.06
C VAL A 252 -4.07 29.38 -1.36
N ARG A 253 -4.78 30.23 -2.10
CA ARG A 253 -4.38 31.64 -2.33
C ARG A 253 -4.25 32.42 -1.01
N HIS A 254 -5.23 32.27 -0.12
CA HIS A 254 -5.17 32.90 1.19
C HIS A 254 -3.94 32.43 2.00
N GLN A 255 -3.62 31.13 1.96
CA GLN A 255 -2.41 30.62 2.61
C GLN A 255 -1.13 31.24 2.03
N ILE A 256 -1.03 31.41 0.71
CA ILE A 256 0.10 32.07 0.06
C ILE A 256 0.23 33.53 0.53
N ASP A 257 -0.88 34.29 0.59
CA ASP A 257 -0.90 35.67 1.05
C ASP A 257 -0.47 35.80 2.52
N GLU A 258 -0.87 34.88 3.38
CA GLU A 258 -0.43 34.83 4.78
C GLU A 258 1.09 34.61 4.89
N LEU A 259 1.64 33.69 4.07
CA LEU A 259 3.08 33.42 4.02
C LEU A 259 3.88 34.64 3.53
N ASP A 260 3.35 35.39 2.56
CA ASP A 260 3.97 36.63 2.07
C ASP A 260 3.95 37.74 3.11
N ASN A 261 2.85 37.92 3.88
CA ASN A 261 2.72 38.91 4.92
C ASN A 261 3.61 38.64 6.14
N ASN A 262 3.74 37.39 6.56
CA ASN A 262 4.59 37.00 7.69
C ASN A 262 6.09 37.25 7.41
N ASN A 263 6.54 37.09 6.18
CA ASN A 263 7.91 37.40 5.77
C ASN A 263 8.20 38.93 5.81
N ASN A 264 7.20 39.76 5.51
CA ASN A 264 7.37 41.19 5.52
C ASN A 264 7.41 41.80 6.94
N THR A 265 6.99 41.07 7.98
CA THR A 265 6.98 41.51 9.37
C THR A 265 8.29 41.20 10.11
N LEU A 266 9.17 40.38 9.56
CA LEU A 266 10.44 39.95 10.16
C LEU A 266 11.65 40.77 9.66
N HIS A 267 11.45 41.78 8.81
CA HIS A 267 12.44 42.71 8.29
C HIS A 267 12.10 44.12 8.70
#